data_9be534e8f483efd86c77f928c14e47ee
#
_entry.id   9be534e8f483efd86c77f928c14e47ee
#
_cell.length_a   1.000
_cell.length_b   1.000
_cell.length_c   1.000
_cell.angle_alpha   90.00
_cell.angle_beta   90.00
_cell.angle_gamma   90.00
#
_symmetry.space_group_name_H-M   'P 1'
#
loop_
_entity.id
_entity.type
_entity.pdbx_description
1 polymer ?
#
loop_
_entity_poly.entity_id
_entity_poly.type
_entity_poly.pdbx_seq_one_letter_code
_entity_poly.pdbx_strand_id
1 'polypeptide(L)'
;MITNVSIKNYKSVVDVSLPLGRFNLLIGANGCGKSNILEGIAMGAAASSDKLDYEYFANRGIRVVDPRFMLPAFDDIKSDRISIGFTNGDNSLATFDIFYNKDTKPAHWQDESVSADSFVAYVGENLSLHGRMVKDMIERINKMKSNKNNSQLQNLRLKPIEDDVRIMTVDADLNRFLIYSLEETILRKADDSNRTYPLGRHGEGLFAYLKELSQKTEGEEIFNEIKENLKVLDWFDDMQVPSGQLSMEFNLKLKDSYLAETLNTFDQRSTNEGFLYLLFYLTLVISDETPKFFAIENIDTAFNPKLCREVMKMLIALAKKHDKQIIATTHNPAILDGLDLSDNEQKLMVVQRSVDGYTKVRTLNNKDIVKSDLPLSQLWLRGFIGGLPNNF
;
A
#
# COMPACT_ATOMS: atom_id res chain seq x y z
N MET A 1 6.57 9.95 -6.21
CA MET A 1 6.88 8.91 -5.19
C MET A 1 6.88 9.55 -3.81
N ILE A 2 6.25 8.90 -2.84
CA ILE A 2 6.21 9.36 -1.44
C ILE A 2 7.56 9.06 -0.79
N THR A 3 8.18 10.07 -0.18
CA THR A 3 9.51 9.95 0.43
C THR A 3 9.48 9.81 1.93
N ASN A 4 8.39 10.23 2.57
CA ASN A 4 8.19 10.06 4.00
C ASN A 4 6.72 9.94 4.35
N VAL A 5 6.41 9.11 5.35
CA VAL A 5 5.10 9.06 6.00
C VAL A 5 5.27 9.28 7.49
N SER A 6 4.50 10.21 8.06
CA SER A 6 4.40 10.43 9.49
C SER A 6 3.04 9.95 9.99
N ILE A 7 3.02 9.20 11.09
CA ILE A 7 1.79 8.69 11.72
C ILE A 7 1.83 9.02 13.19
N LYS A 8 0.80 9.72 13.67
CA LYS A 8 0.62 10.04 15.08
C LYS A 8 -0.73 9.56 15.59
N ASN A 9 -0.72 8.98 16.77
CA ASN A 9 -1.90 8.61 17.53
C ASN A 9 -2.82 7.59 16.83
N TYR A 10 -2.24 6.61 16.12
CA TYR A 10 -3.01 5.52 15.52
C TYR A 10 -2.69 4.19 16.22
N LYS A 11 -3.67 3.64 16.96
CA LYS A 11 -3.51 2.39 17.74
C LYS A 11 -2.22 2.40 18.58
N SER A 12 -1.28 1.50 18.30
CA SER A 12 0.01 1.47 19.01
C SER A 12 1.07 2.43 18.44
N VAL A 13 0.78 3.10 17.34
CA VAL A 13 1.67 4.07 16.70
C VAL A 13 1.40 5.44 17.28
N VAL A 14 2.19 5.83 18.30
CA VAL A 14 2.04 7.13 18.98
C VAL A 14 2.69 8.25 18.19
N ASP A 15 3.92 8.04 17.75
CA ASP A 15 4.65 8.98 16.88
C ASP A 15 5.73 8.22 16.13
N VAL A 16 5.54 8.06 14.81
CA VAL A 16 6.46 7.35 13.91
C VAL A 16 6.61 8.14 12.63
N SER A 17 7.85 8.28 12.16
CA SER A 17 8.20 8.78 10.84
C SER A 17 8.93 7.70 10.05
N LEU A 18 8.47 7.45 8.84
CA LEU A 18 8.94 6.39 7.94
C LEU A 18 9.56 7.02 6.69
N PRO A 19 10.90 7.09 6.59
CA PRO A 19 11.53 7.45 5.34
C PRO A 19 11.35 6.31 4.34
N LEU A 20 10.69 6.59 3.21
CA LEU A 20 10.36 5.60 2.20
C LEU A 20 11.30 5.66 1.00
N GLY A 21 11.60 4.48 0.47
CA GLY A 21 12.16 4.26 -0.87
C GLY A 21 11.10 3.71 -1.81
N ARG A 22 11.53 3.14 -2.90
CA ARG A 22 10.67 2.43 -3.85
C ARG A 22 10.18 1.11 -3.30
N PHE A 23 11.07 0.36 -2.65
CA PHE A 23 10.74 -0.88 -1.96
C PHE A 23 11.08 -0.79 -0.48
N ASN A 24 10.09 -1.03 0.39
CA ASN A 24 10.19 -0.85 1.82
C ASN A 24 9.76 -2.14 2.53
N LEU A 25 10.67 -2.77 3.26
CA LEU A 25 10.38 -4.00 3.98
C LEU A 25 10.30 -3.74 5.49
N LEU A 26 9.18 -4.08 6.10
CA LEU A 26 8.96 -4.01 7.54
C LEU A 26 9.15 -5.39 8.16
N ILE A 27 10.08 -5.52 9.10
CA ILE A 27 10.32 -6.73 9.89
C ILE A 27 10.08 -6.47 11.38
N GLY A 28 9.82 -7.52 12.13
CA GLY A 28 9.63 -7.43 13.58
C GLY A 28 8.74 -8.55 14.11
N ALA A 29 8.70 -8.70 15.42
CA ALA A 29 7.90 -9.70 16.11
C ALA A 29 6.39 -9.55 15.83
N ASN A 30 5.60 -10.60 16.11
CA ASN A 30 4.16 -10.52 16.08
C ASN A 30 3.66 -9.48 17.09
N GLY A 31 2.67 -8.68 16.71
CA GLY A 31 2.10 -7.65 17.59
C GLY A 31 2.98 -6.40 17.78
N CYS A 32 4.13 -6.25 17.12
CA CYS A 32 4.98 -5.06 17.25
C CYS A 32 4.41 -3.80 16.58
N GLY A 33 3.38 -3.93 15.72
CA GLY A 33 2.70 -2.79 15.10
C GLY A 33 2.89 -2.64 13.59
N LYS A 34 3.47 -3.63 12.87
CA LYS A 34 3.62 -3.58 11.41
C LYS A 34 2.30 -3.30 10.69
N SER A 35 1.26 -4.07 10.98
CA SER A 35 -0.08 -3.86 10.39
C SER A 35 -0.68 -2.52 10.82
N ASN A 36 -0.43 -2.05 12.05
CA ASN A 36 -0.92 -0.73 12.48
C ASN A 36 -0.28 0.42 11.69
N ILE A 37 0.98 0.27 11.27
CA ILE A 37 1.65 1.22 10.37
C ILE A 37 0.94 1.23 9.00
N LEU A 38 0.73 0.04 8.40
CA LEU A 38 0.06 -0.06 7.10
C LEU A 38 -1.37 0.51 7.15
N GLU A 39 -2.13 0.18 8.20
CA GLU A 39 -3.48 0.69 8.41
C GLU A 39 -3.50 2.21 8.61
N GLY A 40 -2.52 2.78 9.32
CA GLY A 40 -2.37 4.22 9.45
C GLY A 40 -2.20 4.90 8.09
N ILE A 41 -1.34 4.34 7.22
CA ILE A 41 -1.16 4.83 5.85
C ILE A 41 -2.47 4.73 5.06
N ALA A 42 -3.18 3.59 5.16
CA ALA A 42 -4.46 3.40 4.49
C ALA A 42 -5.54 4.38 4.98
N MET A 43 -5.52 4.74 6.28
CA MET A 43 -6.44 5.73 6.84
C MET A 43 -6.16 7.14 6.31
N GLY A 44 -4.88 7.53 6.18
CA GLY A 44 -4.50 8.77 5.51
C GLY A 44 -4.91 8.79 4.03
N ALA A 45 -4.77 7.67 3.34
CA ALA A 45 -5.24 7.50 1.96
C ALA A 45 -6.78 7.58 1.85
N ALA A 46 -7.52 7.12 2.85
CA ALA A 46 -8.97 7.28 2.92
C ALA A 46 -9.36 8.75 3.14
N ALA A 47 -8.65 9.46 4.01
CA ALA A 47 -8.84 10.89 4.24
C ALA A 47 -8.56 11.71 2.97
N SER A 48 -7.52 11.37 2.20
CA SER A 48 -7.23 12.04 0.92
C SER A 48 -8.37 11.93 -0.10
N SER A 49 -9.24 10.93 0.06
CA SER A 49 -10.43 10.70 -0.79
C SER A 49 -11.74 11.23 -0.19
N ASP A 50 -11.70 11.87 0.98
CA ASP A 50 -12.88 12.28 1.79
C ASP A 50 -13.85 11.10 2.05
N LYS A 51 -13.29 9.88 2.23
CA LYS A 51 -14.05 8.63 2.42
C LYS A 51 -13.65 7.96 3.73
N LEU A 52 -14.14 8.52 4.83
CA LEU A 52 -13.81 8.07 6.19
C LEU A 52 -14.94 7.21 6.78
N ASP A 53 -15.48 6.30 5.99
CA ASP A 53 -16.50 5.35 6.43
C ASP A 53 -15.94 3.93 6.63
N TYR A 54 -16.67 3.12 7.39
CA TYR A 54 -16.23 1.79 7.79
C TYR A 54 -16.11 0.80 6.61
N GLU A 55 -16.97 0.91 5.61
CA GLU A 55 -16.92 0.06 4.42
C GLU A 55 -15.66 0.37 3.60
N TYR A 56 -15.37 1.65 3.42
CA TYR A 56 -14.18 2.08 2.70
C TYR A 56 -12.89 1.67 3.43
N PHE A 57 -12.87 1.76 4.77
CA PHE A 57 -11.75 1.28 5.58
C PHE A 57 -11.52 -0.22 5.42
N ALA A 58 -12.60 -1.03 5.56
CA ALA A 58 -12.52 -2.49 5.42
C ALA A 58 -11.98 -2.89 4.04
N ASN A 59 -12.48 -2.24 2.99
CA ASN A 59 -12.04 -2.48 1.61
C ASN A 59 -10.57 -2.11 1.36
N ARG A 60 -9.96 -1.25 2.21
CA ARG A 60 -8.53 -0.89 2.13
C ARG A 60 -7.63 -1.71 3.04
N GLY A 61 -8.17 -2.62 3.81
CA GLY A 61 -7.41 -3.47 4.72
C GLY A 61 -7.24 -2.91 6.12
N ILE A 62 -8.00 -1.87 6.49
CA ILE A 62 -8.05 -1.40 7.86
C ILE A 62 -8.97 -2.32 8.66
N ARG A 63 -8.47 -2.88 9.77
CA ARG A 63 -9.28 -3.62 10.72
C ARG A 63 -10.17 -2.65 11.48
N VAL A 64 -11.44 -2.60 11.07
CA VAL A 64 -12.45 -1.72 11.67
C VAL A 64 -12.81 -2.22 13.05
N VAL A 65 -12.65 -1.36 14.05
CA VAL A 65 -12.97 -1.61 15.44
C VAL A 65 -13.69 -0.38 16.03
N ASP A 66 -14.16 -0.48 17.27
CA ASP A 66 -14.67 0.71 17.98
C ASP A 66 -13.66 1.85 17.91
N PRO A 67 -14.06 3.08 17.59
CA PRO A 67 -13.19 4.24 17.44
C PRO A 67 -12.22 4.46 18.60
N ARG A 68 -12.61 4.08 19.82
CA ARG A 68 -11.74 4.16 21.01
C ARG A 68 -10.48 3.30 20.88
N PHE A 69 -10.53 2.21 20.11
CA PHE A 69 -9.39 1.32 19.88
C PHE A 69 -8.62 1.66 18.60
N MET A 70 -9.08 2.63 17.82
CA MET A 70 -8.31 3.20 16.71
C MET A 70 -7.38 4.32 17.18
N LEU A 71 -7.64 4.92 18.32
CA LEU A 71 -6.76 5.83 19.04
C LEU A 71 -5.83 5.05 20.00
N PRO A 72 -4.70 5.64 20.43
CA PRO A 72 -3.86 5.05 21.47
C PRO A 72 -4.63 4.84 22.77
N ALA A 73 -4.58 3.62 23.31
CA ALA A 73 -5.21 3.26 24.58
C ALA A 73 -4.15 3.09 25.69
N PHE A 74 -3.20 4.02 25.79
CA PHE A 74 -2.16 4.06 26.82
C PHE A 74 -2.51 5.12 27.87
N ASP A 75 -2.19 4.83 29.14
CA ASP A 75 -2.61 5.70 30.28
C ASP A 75 -2.05 7.11 30.20
N ASP A 76 -0.86 7.26 29.65
CA ASP A 76 -0.13 8.52 29.51
C ASP A 76 -0.43 9.28 28.21
N ILE A 77 -1.16 8.65 27.27
CA ILE A 77 -1.52 9.27 25.99
C ILE A 77 -3.00 9.62 25.95
N LYS A 78 -3.30 10.90 25.88
CA LYS A 78 -4.67 11.41 25.68
C LYS A 78 -4.70 12.17 24.36
N SER A 79 -5.25 11.55 23.34
CA SER A 79 -5.50 12.18 22.05
C SER A 79 -6.89 11.82 21.56
N ASP A 80 -7.55 12.78 20.94
CA ASP A 80 -8.82 12.61 20.23
C ASP A 80 -8.65 12.60 18.70
N ARG A 81 -7.40 12.77 18.22
CA ARG A 81 -7.04 12.91 16.81
C ARG A 81 -5.94 11.96 16.41
N ILE A 82 -6.04 11.51 15.16
CA ILE A 82 -5.01 10.76 14.42
C ILE A 82 -4.45 11.72 13.38
N SER A 83 -3.13 11.93 13.37
CA SER A 83 -2.48 12.78 12.37
C SER A 83 -1.61 11.94 11.44
N ILE A 84 -1.82 12.07 10.12
CA ILE A 84 -1.09 11.32 9.11
C ILE A 84 -0.58 12.28 8.04
N GLY A 85 0.74 12.33 7.88
CA GLY A 85 1.42 13.18 6.91
C GLY A 85 2.13 12.39 5.84
N PHE A 86 2.09 12.88 4.60
CA PHE A 86 2.80 12.34 3.45
C PHE A 86 3.68 13.41 2.83
N THR A 87 4.94 13.10 2.59
CA THR A 87 5.89 13.99 1.91
C THR A 87 6.31 13.37 0.60
N ASN A 88 6.24 14.12 -0.50
CA ASN A 88 6.69 13.71 -1.81
C ASN A 88 8.17 14.07 -2.08
N GLY A 89 8.69 13.59 -3.22
CA GLY A 89 10.06 13.84 -3.63
C GLY A 89 10.39 15.32 -3.92
N ASP A 90 9.39 16.16 -4.17
CA ASP A 90 9.49 17.62 -4.30
C ASP A 90 9.33 18.37 -2.96
N ASN A 91 9.29 17.62 -1.84
CA ASN A 91 9.02 18.10 -0.49
C ASN A 91 7.62 18.69 -0.26
N SER A 92 6.66 18.48 -1.17
CA SER A 92 5.27 18.79 -0.90
C SER A 92 4.75 17.90 0.24
N LEU A 93 3.98 18.49 1.15
CA LEU A 93 3.46 17.85 2.35
C LEU A 93 1.93 17.92 2.35
N ALA A 94 1.28 16.78 2.55
CA ALA A 94 -0.13 16.72 2.91
C ALA A 94 -0.28 16.09 4.29
N THR A 95 -1.05 16.71 5.16
CA THR A 95 -1.35 16.20 6.51
C THR A 95 -2.85 16.14 6.70
N PHE A 96 -3.32 15.03 7.26
CA PHE A 96 -4.72 14.75 7.57
C PHE A 96 -4.86 14.58 9.06
N ASP A 97 -5.67 15.43 9.70
CA ASP A 97 -6.01 15.37 11.13
C ASP A 97 -7.41 14.80 11.28
N ILE A 98 -7.48 13.52 11.61
CA ILE A 98 -8.68 12.71 11.57
C ILE A 98 -9.21 12.53 12.99
N PHE A 99 -10.49 12.80 13.22
CA PHE A 99 -11.14 12.63 14.51
C PHE A 99 -12.52 11.97 14.37
N TYR A 100 -12.97 11.32 15.44
CA TYR A 100 -14.28 10.70 15.48
C TYR A 100 -15.31 11.68 16.06
N ASN A 101 -16.21 12.19 15.20
CA ASN A 101 -17.25 13.12 15.61
C ASN A 101 -18.44 12.36 16.22
N LYS A 102 -18.64 12.50 17.53
CA LYS A 102 -19.74 11.89 18.30
C LYS A 102 -21.03 12.71 18.25
N ASP A 103 -20.94 13.99 17.91
CA ASP A 103 -22.06 14.93 17.94
C ASP A 103 -22.92 14.84 16.68
N THR A 104 -22.42 14.20 15.62
CA THR A 104 -23.17 13.92 14.41
C THR A 104 -24.05 12.67 14.54
N LYS A 105 -25.14 12.61 13.79
CA LYS A 105 -26.04 11.45 13.72
C LYS A 105 -26.19 10.97 12.26
N PRO A 106 -25.63 9.80 11.90
CA PRO A 106 -24.78 8.92 12.73
C PRO A 106 -23.40 9.54 13.04
N ALA A 107 -22.81 9.15 14.15
CA ALA A 107 -21.44 9.52 14.51
C ALA A 107 -20.46 8.88 13.52
N HIS A 108 -19.45 9.63 13.05
CA HIS A 108 -18.53 9.17 12.01
C HIS A 108 -17.16 9.83 12.12
N TRP A 109 -16.18 9.27 11.40
CA TRP A 109 -14.86 9.84 11.25
C TRP A 109 -14.91 11.06 10.33
N GLN A 110 -14.18 12.10 10.70
CA GLN A 110 -14.02 13.32 9.92
C GLN A 110 -12.54 13.71 9.90
N ASP A 111 -12.13 14.37 8.83
CA ASP A 111 -10.87 15.06 8.76
C ASP A 111 -11.11 16.55 9.04
N GLU A 112 -10.20 17.18 9.76
CA GLU A 112 -10.26 18.63 9.98
C GLU A 112 -9.87 19.31 8.68
N SER A 113 -10.85 19.96 8.03
CA SER A 113 -10.58 20.68 6.79
C SER A 113 -9.56 21.79 7.04
N VAL A 114 -8.58 21.93 6.16
CA VAL A 114 -7.66 23.07 6.14
C VAL A 114 -8.50 24.34 6.16
N SER A 115 -8.33 25.20 7.15
CA SER A 115 -9.09 26.46 7.19
C SER A 115 -8.78 27.28 5.94
N ALA A 116 -9.77 28.03 5.44
CA ALA A 116 -9.58 28.90 4.28
C ALA A 116 -8.38 29.86 4.45
N ASP A 117 -8.03 30.20 5.70
CA ASP A 117 -6.88 31.07 6.03
C ASP A 117 -5.54 30.32 5.90
N SER A 118 -5.47 29.04 6.33
CA SER A 118 -4.27 28.21 6.13
C SER A 118 -4.04 27.91 4.65
N PHE A 119 -5.10 27.72 3.88
CA PHE A 119 -5.05 27.55 2.44
C PHE A 119 -4.52 28.80 1.73
N VAL A 120 -5.04 29.99 2.07
CA VAL A 120 -4.57 31.26 1.49
C VAL A 120 -3.10 31.54 1.83
N ALA A 121 -2.65 31.19 3.05
CA ALA A 121 -1.25 31.32 3.44
C ALA A 121 -0.35 30.37 2.63
N TYR A 122 -0.73 29.08 2.51
CA TYR A 122 0.01 28.09 1.74
C TYR A 122 0.12 28.46 0.26
N VAL A 123 -0.97 28.90 -0.34
CA VAL A 123 -1.02 29.33 -1.74
C VAL A 123 -0.21 30.61 -1.95
N GLY A 124 -0.25 31.53 -0.98
CA GLY A 124 0.53 32.78 -1.02
C GLY A 124 2.06 32.52 -1.06
N GLU A 125 2.52 31.49 -0.36
CA GLU A 125 3.94 31.12 -0.32
C GLU A 125 4.38 30.31 -1.56
N ASN A 126 3.47 29.61 -2.26
CA ASN A 126 3.78 28.68 -3.36
C ASN A 126 3.27 29.14 -4.74
N LEU A 127 2.94 30.41 -4.92
CA LEU A 127 2.29 31.01 -6.10
C LEU A 127 3.05 30.86 -7.41
N SER A 128 4.32 30.42 -7.40
CA SER A 128 5.14 30.29 -8.61
C SER A 128 4.78 29.12 -9.53
N LEU A 129 4.01 28.14 -9.03
CA LEU A 129 3.78 26.86 -9.73
C LEU A 129 2.47 26.76 -10.54
N HIS A 130 1.40 27.53 -10.23
CA HIS A 130 0.07 27.37 -10.88
C HIS A 130 -0.71 28.69 -11.09
N GLY A 131 -0.09 29.68 -11.58
CA GLY A 131 -0.38 31.14 -11.57
C GLY A 131 -1.79 31.63 -11.91
N ARG A 132 -2.61 31.05 -12.77
CA ARG A 132 -3.92 31.60 -13.15
C ARG A 132 -5.09 31.02 -12.35
N MET A 133 -5.14 29.73 -12.20
CA MET A 133 -6.23 29.02 -11.56
C MET A 133 -6.32 29.35 -10.06
N VAL A 134 -5.16 29.41 -9.41
CA VAL A 134 -5.01 29.79 -8.01
C VAL A 134 -5.36 31.26 -7.77
N LYS A 135 -5.04 32.14 -8.68
CA LYS A 135 -5.36 33.59 -8.59
C LYS A 135 -6.85 33.83 -8.63
N ASP A 136 -7.57 33.17 -9.54
CA ASP A 136 -9.04 33.22 -9.64
C ASP A 136 -9.72 32.69 -8.38
N MET A 137 -9.12 31.69 -7.76
CA MET A 137 -9.59 31.05 -6.54
C MET A 137 -9.44 31.98 -5.32
N ILE A 138 -8.28 32.61 -5.16
CA ILE A 138 -8.01 33.62 -4.12
C ILE A 138 -8.95 34.81 -4.28
N GLU A 139 -9.19 35.28 -5.49
CA GLU A 139 -10.13 36.37 -5.75
C GLU A 139 -11.57 36.03 -5.35
N ARG A 140 -12.01 34.79 -5.59
CA ARG A 140 -13.34 34.30 -5.15
C ARG A 140 -13.45 34.25 -3.64
N ILE A 141 -12.43 33.72 -2.94
CA ILE A 141 -12.39 33.68 -1.45
C ILE A 141 -12.40 35.09 -0.87
N ASN A 142 -11.61 36.00 -1.40
CA ASN A 142 -11.56 37.40 -0.94
C ASN A 142 -12.88 38.16 -1.22
N LYS A 143 -13.55 37.89 -2.33
CA LYS A 143 -14.90 38.43 -2.62
C LYS A 143 -15.94 37.91 -1.63
N MET A 144 -15.85 36.65 -1.20
CA MET A 144 -16.75 36.07 -0.19
C MET A 144 -16.49 36.67 1.20
N LYS A 145 -15.22 36.92 1.57
CA LYS A 145 -14.83 37.57 2.85
C LYS A 145 -15.27 39.03 2.95
N SER A 146 -15.35 39.76 1.82
CA SER A 146 -15.76 41.17 1.80
C SER A 146 -17.28 41.38 2.03
N ASN A 147 -18.06 40.33 1.98
CA ASN A 147 -19.52 40.40 2.15
C ASN A 147 -19.89 40.08 3.62
N LYS A 148 -19.79 41.10 4.49
CA LYS A 148 -19.88 41.05 5.97
C LYS A 148 -21.17 40.48 6.58
N ASN A 149 -22.16 40.06 5.80
CA ASN A 149 -23.48 39.65 6.33
C ASN A 149 -23.80 38.15 6.09
N ASN A 150 -22.82 37.28 5.92
CA ASN A 150 -23.13 35.91 5.53
C ASN A 150 -22.75 34.90 6.63
N SER A 151 -23.75 34.56 7.48
CA SER A 151 -23.71 33.37 8.35
C SER A 151 -23.53 32.03 7.57
N GLN A 152 -23.51 32.08 6.26
CA GLN A 152 -23.19 30.96 5.35
C GLN A 152 -21.70 30.68 5.23
N LEU A 153 -20.80 31.60 5.65
CA LEU A 153 -19.35 31.36 5.63
C LEU A 153 -18.90 30.29 6.62
N GLN A 154 -19.63 30.07 7.72
CA GLN A 154 -19.35 29.00 8.67
C GLN A 154 -19.82 27.62 8.19
N ASN A 155 -20.70 27.58 7.15
CA ASN A 155 -21.26 26.37 6.58
C ASN A 155 -20.86 26.13 5.12
N LEU A 156 -20.08 27.03 4.51
CA LEU A 156 -19.53 26.80 3.17
C LEU A 156 -18.42 25.76 3.29
N ARG A 157 -18.80 24.51 3.10
CA ARG A 157 -17.87 23.45 2.76
C ARG A 157 -17.22 23.82 1.44
N LEU A 158 -15.97 24.27 1.48
CA LEU A 158 -15.12 24.52 0.28
C LEU A 158 -14.70 23.18 -0.36
N LYS A 159 -15.61 22.18 -0.38
CA LYS A 159 -15.33 20.81 -0.88
C LYS A 159 -14.62 20.77 -2.24
N PRO A 160 -15.06 21.50 -3.29
CA PRO A 160 -14.38 21.44 -4.59
C PRO A 160 -12.98 22.03 -4.60
N ILE A 161 -12.72 23.00 -3.71
CA ILE A 161 -11.45 23.73 -3.61
C ILE A 161 -10.44 22.91 -2.79
N GLU A 162 -10.89 22.24 -1.73
CA GLU A 162 -10.07 21.39 -0.90
C GLU A 162 -9.61 20.12 -1.63
N ASP A 163 -10.50 19.52 -2.43
CA ASP A 163 -10.17 18.34 -3.24
C ASP A 163 -9.11 18.66 -4.30
N ASP A 164 -9.22 19.80 -4.98
CA ASP A 164 -8.23 20.25 -5.98
C ASP A 164 -6.86 20.54 -5.34
N VAL A 165 -6.82 21.08 -4.12
CA VAL A 165 -5.55 21.38 -3.42
C VAL A 165 -4.93 20.12 -2.86
N ARG A 166 -5.71 19.22 -2.28
CA ARG A 166 -5.22 17.92 -1.80
C ARG A 166 -4.66 17.07 -2.94
N ILE A 167 -5.31 17.06 -4.09
CA ILE A 167 -4.86 16.39 -5.31
C ILE A 167 -3.56 17.00 -5.84
N MET A 168 -3.37 18.32 -5.71
CA MET A 168 -2.16 19.02 -6.19
C MET A 168 -0.93 18.78 -5.33
N THR A 169 -1.09 18.42 -4.04
CA THR A 169 0.03 18.29 -3.10
C THR A 169 0.44 16.85 -2.82
N VAL A 170 -0.41 15.86 -3.17
CA VAL A 170 -0.15 14.44 -2.94
C VAL A 170 -0.19 13.69 -4.26
N ASP A 171 0.67 12.69 -4.40
CA ASP A 171 0.69 11.78 -5.55
C ASP A 171 -0.74 11.29 -5.85
N ALA A 172 -1.19 11.44 -7.10
CA ALA A 172 -2.54 11.10 -7.55
C ALA A 172 -2.96 9.65 -7.22
N ASP A 173 -1.98 8.78 -6.90
CA ASP A 173 -2.22 7.38 -6.55
C ASP A 173 -2.39 7.12 -5.04
N LEU A 174 -2.22 8.11 -4.17
CA LEU A 174 -2.43 7.90 -2.73
C LEU A 174 -3.88 7.45 -2.45
N ASN A 175 -4.85 8.02 -3.12
CA ASN A 175 -6.27 7.66 -3.01
C ASN A 175 -6.56 6.20 -3.39
N ARG A 176 -5.65 5.54 -4.12
CA ARG A 176 -5.75 4.14 -4.55
C ARG A 176 -4.97 3.18 -3.65
N PHE A 177 -4.31 3.68 -2.61
CA PHE A 177 -3.52 2.84 -1.70
C PHE A 177 -4.37 1.72 -1.09
N LEU A 178 -3.88 0.49 -1.19
CA LEU A 178 -4.49 -0.73 -0.67
C LEU A 178 -3.47 -1.56 0.08
N ILE A 179 -3.93 -2.29 1.11
CA ILE A 179 -3.15 -3.33 1.78
C ILE A 179 -3.61 -4.67 1.23
N TYR A 180 -2.76 -5.30 0.44
CA TYR A 180 -3.01 -6.65 -0.09
C TYR A 180 -2.62 -7.69 0.95
N SER A 181 -3.54 -8.59 1.24
CA SER A 181 -3.38 -9.73 2.15
C SER A 181 -4.05 -10.93 1.51
N LEU A 182 -3.30 -11.66 0.69
CA LEU A 182 -3.84 -12.68 -0.21
C LEU A 182 -4.40 -13.88 0.55
N GLU A 183 -5.46 -14.45 0.01
CA GLU A 183 -6.08 -15.69 0.50
C GLU A 183 -6.14 -16.74 -0.64
N GLU A 184 -5.51 -17.89 -0.42
CA GLU A 184 -5.46 -18.98 -1.40
C GLU A 184 -6.85 -19.38 -1.91
N THR A 185 -7.81 -19.47 -1.01
CA THR A 185 -9.19 -19.84 -1.33
C THR A 185 -9.88 -18.88 -2.28
N ILE A 186 -9.48 -17.59 -2.24
CA ILE A 186 -9.99 -16.54 -3.13
C ILE A 186 -9.24 -16.59 -4.45
N LEU A 187 -7.91 -16.70 -4.41
CA LEU A 187 -7.08 -16.83 -5.61
C LEU A 187 -7.43 -18.02 -6.50
N ARG A 188 -8.02 -19.09 -5.95
CA ARG A 188 -8.45 -20.27 -6.73
C ARG A 188 -9.80 -20.09 -7.43
N LYS A 189 -10.59 -19.08 -7.02
CA LYS A 189 -11.92 -18.84 -7.60
C LYS A 189 -11.78 -18.14 -8.95
N ALA A 190 -12.41 -18.73 -9.95
CA ALA A 190 -12.44 -18.18 -11.30
C ALA A 190 -13.54 -17.13 -11.48
N ASP A 191 -14.60 -17.21 -10.71
CA ASP A 191 -15.76 -16.34 -10.83
C ASP A 191 -15.88 -15.43 -9.62
N ASP A 192 -16.00 -14.13 -9.88
CA ASP A 192 -16.13 -13.10 -8.85
C ASP A 192 -17.30 -12.17 -9.22
N SER A 193 -18.45 -12.47 -8.65
CA SER A 193 -19.64 -11.62 -8.75
C SER A 193 -19.44 -10.23 -8.11
N ASN A 194 -18.42 -10.08 -7.24
CA ASN A 194 -18.04 -8.83 -6.60
C ASN A 194 -16.73 -8.30 -7.21
N ARG A 195 -16.80 -7.76 -8.42
CA ARG A 195 -15.64 -7.18 -9.09
C ARG A 195 -15.07 -5.99 -8.32
N THR A 196 -13.96 -6.19 -7.63
CA THR A 196 -13.05 -5.12 -7.26
C THR A 196 -12.08 -4.92 -8.42
N TYR A 197 -12.10 -3.78 -9.06
CA TYR A 197 -11.27 -3.50 -10.24
C TYR A 197 -10.00 -2.74 -9.85
N PRO A 198 -8.83 -3.08 -10.45
CA PRO A 198 -8.58 -4.27 -11.26
C PRO A 198 -8.37 -5.53 -10.41
N LEU A 199 -7.83 -5.39 -9.19
CA LEU A 199 -7.50 -6.49 -8.28
C LEU A 199 -7.98 -6.15 -6.87
N GLY A 200 -8.68 -7.10 -6.23
CA GLY A 200 -9.09 -7.00 -4.84
C GLY A 200 -7.96 -7.36 -3.87
N ARG A 201 -8.13 -6.97 -2.61
CA ARG A 201 -7.09 -7.09 -1.58
C ARG A 201 -6.75 -8.53 -1.18
N HIS A 202 -7.67 -9.49 -1.37
CA HIS A 202 -7.46 -10.90 -1.05
C HIS A 202 -7.15 -11.76 -2.27
N GLY A 203 -7.09 -11.14 -3.47
CA GLY A 203 -6.85 -11.81 -4.74
C GLY A 203 -8.04 -11.85 -5.67
N GLU A 204 -9.15 -11.18 -5.28
CA GLU A 204 -10.37 -11.09 -6.09
C GLU A 204 -10.07 -10.47 -7.46
N GLY A 205 -10.73 -10.97 -8.48
CA GLY A 205 -10.69 -10.41 -9.83
C GLY A 205 -9.47 -10.79 -10.66
N LEU A 206 -8.47 -11.54 -10.14
CA LEU A 206 -7.23 -11.86 -10.84
C LEU A 206 -7.48 -12.45 -12.22
N PHE A 207 -8.26 -13.53 -12.32
CA PHE A 207 -8.48 -14.21 -13.60
C PHE A 207 -9.36 -13.41 -14.55
N ALA A 208 -10.34 -12.68 -14.04
CA ALA A 208 -11.15 -11.78 -14.85
C ALA A 208 -10.29 -10.66 -15.46
N TYR A 209 -9.36 -10.11 -14.69
CA TYR A 209 -8.44 -9.08 -15.15
C TYR A 209 -7.43 -9.63 -16.17
N LEU A 210 -6.84 -10.80 -15.93
CA LEU A 210 -5.96 -11.48 -16.90
C LEU A 210 -6.68 -11.77 -18.23
N LYS A 211 -7.97 -12.16 -18.18
CA LYS A 211 -8.79 -12.34 -19.37
C LYS A 211 -8.99 -11.03 -20.13
N GLU A 212 -9.27 -9.95 -19.42
CA GLU A 212 -9.39 -8.62 -20.02
C GLU A 212 -8.08 -8.18 -20.68
N LEU A 213 -6.95 -8.34 -20.00
CA LEU A 213 -5.62 -8.07 -20.56
C LEU A 213 -5.35 -8.86 -21.83
N SER A 214 -5.69 -10.17 -21.86
CA SER A 214 -5.47 -11.02 -23.03
C SER A 214 -6.28 -10.61 -24.26
N GLN A 215 -7.30 -9.76 -24.11
CA GLN A 215 -8.16 -9.26 -25.19
C GLN A 215 -7.73 -7.88 -25.71
N LYS A 216 -6.86 -7.18 -24.99
CA LYS A 216 -6.33 -5.86 -25.35
C LYS A 216 -4.99 -6.00 -26.05
N THR A 217 -4.76 -5.25 -27.13
CA THR A 217 -3.47 -5.26 -27.84
C THR A 217 -2.30 -4.86 -26.94
N GLU A 218 -2.50 -3.86 -26.10
CA GLU A 218 -1.51 -3.42 -25.09
C GLU A 218 -1.34 -4.43 -23.95
N GLY A 219 -2.36 -5.25 -23.69
CA GLY A 219 -2.34 -6.27 -22.64
C GLY A 219 -1.48 -7.49 -23.00
N GLU A 220 -1.18 -7.72 -24.29
CA GLU A 220 -0.33 -8.83 -24.72
C GLU A 220 1.12 -8.67 -24.20
N GLU A 221 1.67 -7.48 -24.22
CA GLU A 221 3.01 -7.21 -23.70
C GLU A 221 3.08 -7.46 -22.18
N ILE A 222 2.08 -6.98 -21.43
CA ILE A 222 1.97 -7.21 -19.99
C ILE A 222 1.86 -8.71 -19.69
N PHE A 223 1.02 -9.42 -20.45
CA PHE A 223 0.79 -10.85 -20.26
C PHE A 223 2.06 -11.66 -20.56
N ASN A 224 2.78 -11.31 -21.62
CA ASN A 224 4.05 -11.95 -21.97
C ASN A 224 5.13 -11.68 -20.91
N GLU A 225 5.23 -10.47 -20.38
CA GLU A 225 6.16 -10.15 -19.29
C GLU A 225 5.84 -10.95 -18.03
N ILE A 226 4.56 -11.10 -17.67
CA ILE A 226 4.13 -11.97 -16.56
C ILE A 226 4.61 -13.40 -16.79
N LYS A 227 4.38 -13.98 -17.99
CA LYS A 227 4.80 -15.33 -18.34
C LYS A 227 6.31 -15.54 -18.23
N GLU A 228 7.10 -14.59 -18.72
CA GLU A 228 8.56 -14.66 -18.64
C GLU A 228 9.06 -14.66 -17.18
N ASN A 229 8.46 -13.86 -16.32
CA ASN A 229 8.83 -13.83 -14.91
C ASN A 229 8.35 -15.07 -14.14
N LEU A 230 7.26 -15.74 -14.57
CA LEU A 230 6.80 -17.00 -13.98
C LEU A 230 7.77 -18.15 -14.22
N LYS A 231 8.67 -18.07 -15.21
CA LYS A 231 9.71 -19.07 -15.47
C LYS A 231 10.73 -19.23 -14.34
N VAL A 232 10.69 -18.40 -13.32
CA VAL A 232 11.42 -18.63 -12.06
C VAL A 232 10.96 -19.91 -11.35
N LEU A 233 9.74 -20.38 -11.68
CA LEU A 233 9.22 -21.66 -11.24
C LEU A 233 9.66 -22.73 -12.27
N ASP A 234 10.56 -23.61 -11.86
CA ASP A 234 11.23 -24.61 -12.74
C ASP A 234 10.27 -25.48 -13.56
N TRP A 235 9.05 -25.70 -13.05
CA TRP A 235 8.03 -26.52 -13.70
C TRP A 235 7.17 -25.76 -14.72
N PHE A 236 7.09 -24.42 -14.60
CA PHE A 236 6.21 -23.61 -15.44
C PHE A 236 6.74 -23.48 -16.86
N ASP A 237 5.95 -23.90 -17.84
CA ASP A 237 6.26 -23.77 -19.27
C ASP A 237 5.47 -22.62 -19.91
N ASP A 238 4.14 -22.70 -19.86
CA ASP A 238 3.27 -21.69 -20.47
C ASP A 238 1.93 -21.56 -19.74
N MET A 239 1.23 -20.45 -19.98
CA MET A 239 -0.16 -20.25 -19.57
C MET A 239 -0.98 -19.63 -20.68
N GLN A 240 -2.25 -20.01 -20.78
CA GLN A 240 -3.19 -19.51 -21.78
C GLN A 240 -4.51 -19.12 -21.09
N VAL A 241 -5.06 -17.98 -21.49
CA VAL A 241 -6.41 -17.59 -21.14
C VAL A 241 -7.35 -18.03 -22.26
N PRO A 242 -8.41 -18.82 -21.97
CA PRO A 242 -9.36 -19.23 -23.00
C PRO A 242 -10.05 -18.04 -23.66
N SER A 243 -9.97 -17.95 -25.00
CA SER A 243 -10.44 -16.81 -25.81
C SER A 243 -11.91 -16.90 -26.25
N GLY A 244 -12.68 -17.90 -25.80
CA GLY A 244 -14.08 -18.09 -26.23
C GLY A 244 -15.04 -17.08 -25.60
N GLN A 245 -15.79 -16.33 -26.41
CA GLN A 245 -16.86 -15.42 -25.96
C GLN A 245 -18.00 -16.14 -25.21
N LEU A 246 -18.15 -17.43 -25.38
CA LEU A 246 -19.20 -18.29 -24.79
C LEU A 246 -18.71 -19.15 -23.61
N SER A 247 -17.41 -19.16 -23.29
CA SER A 247 -16.94 -19.91 -22.15
C SER A 247 -17.25 -19.12 -20.86
N MET A 248 -18.28 -19.52 -20.13
CA MET A 248 -18.51 -19.10 -18.74
C MET A 248 -17.37 -19.58 -17.82
N GLU A 249 -16.42 -20.34 -18.31
CA GLU A 249 -15.28 -20.85 -17.57
C GLU A 249 -14.11 -19.86 -17.68
N PHE A 250 -13.81 -19.17 -16.59
CA PHE A 250 -12.63 -18.30 -16.42
C PHE A 250 -11.38 -19.12 -16.05
N ASN A 251 -11.25 -20.35 -16.55
CA ASN A 251 -10.18 -21.23 -16.15
C ASN A 251 -8.90 -20.90 -16.96
N LEU A 252 -7.84 -20.51 -16.23
CA LEU A 252 -6.51 -20.40 -16.79
C LEU A 252 -5.98 -21.79 -17.13
N LYS A 253 -5.46 -22.00 -18.34
CA LYS A 253 -4.76 -23.23 -18.71
C LYS A 253 -3.27 -23.07 -18.46
N LEU A 254 -2.72 -23.96 -17.64
CA LEU A 254 -1.31 -23.97 -17.26
C LEU A 254 -0.63 -25.19 -17.88
N LYS A 255 0.59 -25.00 -18.36
CA LYS A 255 1.41 -26.07 -18.90
C LYS A 255 2.63 -26.30 -18.02
N ASP A 256 2.85 -27.58 -17.68
CA ASP A 256 3.96 -28.04 -16.86
C ASP A 256 4.99 -28.78 -17.72
N SER A 257 6.25 -28.37 -17.66
CA SER A 257 7.35 -28.90 -18.45
C SER A 257 7.74 -30.35 -18.11
N TYR A 258 7.37 -30.86 -16.96
CA TYR A 258 7.72 -32.22 -16.49
C TYR A 258 6.62 -33.25 -16.72
N LEU A 259 5.40 -32.81 -17.03
CA LEU A 259 4.30 -33.74 -17.29
C LEU A 259 4.31 -34.27 -18.71
N ALA A 260 3.74 -35.47 -18.92
CA ALA A 260 3.59 -36.05 -20.24
C ALA A 260 2.72 -35.17 -21.15
N GLU A 261 3.04 -35.04 -22.42
CA GLU A 261 2.35 -34.17 -23.38
C GLU A 261 0.81 -34.32 -23.37
N THR A 262 0.32 -35.50 -23.08
CA THR A 262 -1.12 -35.79 -23.02
C THR A 262 -1.83 -35.27 -21.77
N LEU A 263 -1.07 -34.91 -20.71
CA LEU A 263 -1.57 -34.50 -19.40
C LEU A 263 -0.87 -33.25 -18.85
N ASN A 264 -0.09 -32.55 -19.68
CA ASN A 264 0.72 -31.41 -19.22
C ASN A 264 -0.05 -30.09 -19.05
N THR A 265 -1.36 -30.11 -19.29
CA THR A 265 -2.21 -28.93 -19.16
C THR A 265 -3.26 -29.13 -18.06
N PHE A 266 -3.34 -28.21 -17.11
CA PHE A 266 -4.28 -28.20 -16.01
C PHE A 266 -4.79 -26.77 -15.72
N ASP A 267 -5.76 -26.63 -14.84
CA ASP A 267 -6.31 -25.33 -14.48
C ASP A 267 -5.74 -24.79 -13.15
N GLN A 268 -6.03 -23.51 -12.85
CA GLN A 268 -5.59 -22.84 -11.63
C GLN A 268 -6.04 -23.53 -10.34
N ARG A 269 -7.12 -24.34 -10.36
CA ARG A 269 -7.61 -25.07 -9.18
C ARG A 269 -6.67 -26.19 -8.76
N SER A 270 -5.92 -26.71 -9.71
CA SER A 270 -5.00 -27.83 -9.53
C SER A 270 -3.55 -27.38 -9.30
N THR A 271 -3.24 -26.09 -9.46
CA THR A 271 -1.88 -25.59 -9.30
C THR A 271 -1.49 -25.39 -7.82
N ASN A 272 -0.20 -25.21 -7.57
CA ASN A 272 0.31 -24.92 -6.23
C ASN A 272 0.04 -23.48 -5.81
N GLU A 273 0.00 -23.25 -4.51
CA GLU A 273 -0.26 -21.95 -3.89
C GLU A 273 0.78 -20.89 -4.32
N GLY A 274 2.07 -21.26 -4.33
CA GLY A 274 3.16 -20.34 -4.68
C GLY A 274 3.02 -19.75 -6.09
N PHE A 275 2.52 -20.54 -7.05
CA PHE A 275 2.23 -20.03 -8.39
C PHE A 275 1.14 -18.94 -8.34
N LEU A 276 0.05 -19.17 -7.63
CA LEU A 276 -1.07 -18.22 -7.55
C LEU A 276 -0.64 -16.88 -6.93
N TYR A 277 0.12 -16.95 -5.86
CA TYR A 277 0.66 -15.75 -5.19
C TYR A 277 1.63 -15.00 -6.11
N LEU A 278 2.54 -15.71 -6.74
CA LEU A 278 3.49 -15.09 -7.67
C LEU A 278 2.78 -14.47 -8.88
N LEU A 279 1.81 -15.18 -9.48
CA LEU A 279 1.00 -14.66 -10.58
C LEU A 279 0.28 -13.36 -10.18
N PHE A 280 -0.30 -13.33 -8.98
CA PHE A 280 -0.95 -12.12 -8.46
C PHE A 280 0.06 -10.98 -8.29
N TYR A 281 1.21 -11.23 -7.65
CA TYR A 281 2.22 -10.18 -7.43
C TYR A 281 2.79 -9.64 -8.74
N LEU A 282 3.04 -10.49 -9.71
CA LEU A 282 3.50 -10.07 -11.04
C LEU A 282 2.43 -9.21 -11.72
N THR A 283 1.17 -9.64 -11.69
CA THR A 283 0.07 -8.87 -12.27
C THR A 283 -0.07 -7.51 -11.57
N LEU A 284 0.03 -7.47 -10.24
CA LEU A 284 -0.05 -6.25 -9.44
C LEU A 284 1.08 -5.26 -9.75
N VAL A 285 2.29 -5.75 -9.94
CA VAL A 285 3.47 -4.89 -10.15
C VAL A 285 3.63 -4.46 -11.61
N ILE A 286 3.33 -5.33 -12.56
CA ILE A 286 3.58 -5.06 -14.00
C ILE A 286 2.46 -4.19 -14.60
N SER A 287 1.20 -4.37 -14.17
CA SER A 287 0.08 -3.66 -14.78
C SER A 287 0.02 -2.17 -14.40
N ASP A 288 -0.22 -1.30 -15.40
CA ASP A 288 -0.41 0.13 -15.19
C ASP A 288 -1.76 0.49 -14.56
N GLU A 289 -2.76 -0.38 -14.66
CA GLU A 289 -4.10 -0.16 -14.10
C GLU A 289 -4.16 -0.41 -12.58
N THR A 290 -3.15 -1.06 -12.00
CA THR A 290 -3.04 -1.28 -10.55
C THR A 290 -2.45 -0.05 -9.85
N PRO A 291 -2.67 0.13 -8.52
CA PRO A 291 -2.11 1.26 -7.80
C PRO A 291 -0.59 1.37 -7.94
N LYS A 292 -0.06 2.59 -8.03
CA LYS A 292 1.40 2.81 -8.02
C LYS A 292 1.99 2.71 -6.62
N PHE A 293 1.22 3.03 -5.58
CA PHE A 293 1.62 2.93 -4.18
C PHE A 293 0.68 1.98 -3.44
N PHE A 294 1.22 0.92 -2.84
CA PHE A 294 0.44 -0.11 -2.14
C PHE A 294 1.28 -0.85 -1.11
N ALA A 295 0.60 -1.63 -0.26
CA ALA A 295 1.25 -2.52 0.70
C ALA A 295 0.90 -3.99 0.46
N ILE A 296 1.82 -4.90 0.82
CA ILE A 296 1.63 -6.36 0.82
C ILE A 296 1.93 -6.88 2.22
N GLU A 297 0.93 -7.47 2.88
CA GLU A 297 1.13 -8.19 4.14
C GLU A 297 1.65 -9.61 3.88
N ASN A 298 2.69 -10.00 4.64
CA ASN A 298 3.30 -11.34 4.60
C ASN A 298 3.65 -11.78 3.16
N ILE A 299 4.46 -10.97 2.48
CA ILE A 299 4.86 -11.19 1.08
C ILE A 299 5.51 -12.54 0.81
N ASP A 300 6.00 -13.19 1.86
CA ASP A 300 6.67 -14.50 1.84
C ASP A 300 5.71 -15.70 1.90
N THR A 301 4.40 -15.46 2.08
CA THR A 301 3.41 -16.55 2.13
C THR A 301 3.50 -17.40 0.87
N ALA A 302 3.45 -18.72 1.04
CA ALA A 302 3.49 -19.73 -0.03
C ALA A 302 4.86 -19.93 -0.74
N PHE A 303 5.93 -19.24 -0.34
CA PHE A 303 7.25 -19.39 -0.96
C PHE A 303 8.23 -20.14 -0.06
N ASN A 304 8.98 -21.08 -0.66
CA ASN A 304 10.13 -21.64 0.02
C ASN A 304 11.27 -20.60 0.12
N PRO A 305 12.25 -20.80 1.04
CA PRO A 305 13.30 -19.79 1.28
C PRO A 305 14.12 -19.40 0.05
N LYS A 306 14.41 -20.33 -0.85
CA LYS A 306 15.16 -20.04 -2.10
C LYS A 306 14.33 -19.15 -3.02
N LEU A 307 13.05 -19.48 -3.19
CA LEU A 307 12.13 -18.72 -4.03
C LEU A 307 11.85 -17.32 -3.43
N CYS A 308 11.74 -17.20 -2.11
CA CYS A 308 11.62 -15.91 -1.42
C CYS A 308 12.67 -14.90 -1.86
N ARG A 309 13.94 -15.31 -1.89
CA ARG A 309 15.05 -14.44 -2.30
C ARG A 309 14.93 -14.00 -3.77
N GLU A 310 14.63 -14.92 -4.67
CA GLU A 310 14.55 -14.61 -6.10
C GLU A 310 13.29 -13.78 -6.43
N VAL A 311 12.16 -14.09 -5.83
CA VAL A 311 10.92 -13.30 -5.97
C VAL A 311 11.14 -11.87 -5.47
N MET A 312 11.84 -11.69 -4.34
CA MET A 312 12.13 -10.36 -3.82
C MET A 312 12.95 -9.53 -4.81
N LYS A 313 14.06 -10.07 -5.33
CA LYS A 313 14.89 -9.39 -6.34
C LYS A 313 14.07 -9.01 -7.58
N MET A 314 13.25 -9.94 -8.05
CA MET A 314 12.39 -9.76 -9.21
C MET A 314 11.38 -8.64 -8.97
N LEU A 315 10.64 -8.65 -7.84
CA LEU A 315 9.64 -7.63 -7.54
C LEU A 315 10.26 -6.24 -7.36
N ILE A 316 11.46 -6.14 -6.78
CA ILE A 316 12.21 -4.88 -6.67
C ILE A 316 12.56 -4.34 -8.08
N ALA A 317 13.08 -5.18 -8.96
CA ALA A 317 13.43 -4.80 -10.32
C ALA A 317 12.20 -4.36 -11.12
N LEU A 318 11.10 -5.11 -11.03
CA LEU A 318 9.84 -4.79 -11.68
C LEU A 318 9.19 -3.52 -11.11
N ALA A 319 9.25 -3.31 -9.79
CA ALA A 319 8.75 -2.08 -9.17
C ALA A 319 9.49 -0.84 -9.70
N LYS A 320 10.79 -0.96 -9.95
CA LYS A 320 11.58 0.11 -10.57
C LYS A 320 11.20 0.32 -12.04
N LYS A 321 11.02 -0.76 -12.79
CA LYS A 321 10.66 -0.73 -14.22
C LYS A 321 9.27 -0.11 -14.45
N HIS A 322 8.28 -0.48 -13.62
CA HIS A 322 6.87 -0.09 -13.77
C HIS A 322 6.45 1.06 -12.83
N ASP A 323 7.41 1.80 -12.28
CA ASP A 323 7.19 2.95 -11.39
C ASP A 323 6.22 2.66 -10.24
N LYS A 324 6.37 1.49 -9.61
CA LYS A 324 5.61 1.10 -8.42
C LYS A 324 6.38 1.42 -7.14
N GLN A 325 5.66 1.75 -6.08
CA GLN A 325 6.21 1.93 -4.73
C GLN A 325 5.52 0.94 -3.79
N ILE A 326 6.30 0.12 -3.09
CA ILE A 326 5.80 -1.03 -2.33
C ILE A 326 6.23 -0.92 -0.87
N ILE A 327 5.30 -1.18 0.05
CA ILE A 327 5.60 -1.47 1.45
C ILE A 327 5.21 -2.92 1.70
N ALA A 328 6.17 -3.76 2.10
CA ALA A 328 5.91 -5.17 2.39
C ALA A 328 6.19 -5.50 3.85
N THR A 329 5.46 -6.47 4.41
CA THR A 329 5.80 -7.08 5.69
C THR A 329 6.20 -8.53 5.50
N THR A 330 7.06 -9.05 6.38
CA THR A 330 7.48 -10.45 6.37
C THR A 330 7.82 -10.93 7.78
N HIS A 331 7.73 -12.24 7.96
CA HIS A 331 8.25 -12.98 9.10
C HIS A 331 9.35 -13.98 8.69
N ASN A 332 9.64 -14.09 7.39
CA ASN A 332 10.61 -15.03 6.85
C ASN A 332 11.97 -14.34 6.60
N PRO A 333 13.04 -14.74 7.31
CA PRO A 333 14.35 -14.15 7.12
C PRO A 333 14.90 -14.25 5.68
N ALA A 334 14.53 -15.30 4.94
CA ALA A 334 15.04 -15.51 3.59
C ALA A 334 14.68 -14.38 2.61
N ILE A 335 13.60 -13.67 2.85
CA ILE A 335 13.19 -12.48 2.07
C ILE A 335 14.27 -11.39 2.11
N LEU A 336 14.94 -11.22 3.25
CA LEU A 336 15.93 -10.17 3.45
C LEU A 336 17.12 -10.30 2.51
N ASP A 337 17.50 -11.53 2.16
CA ASP A 337 18.66 -11.79 1.30
C ASP A 337 18.42 -11.39 -0.18
N GLY A 338 17.20 -10.99 -0.51
CA GLY A 338 16.86 -10.38 -1.80
C GLY A 338 17.04 -8.88 -1.85
N LEU A 339 17.26 -8.20 -0.71
CA LEU A 339 17.46 -6.75 -0.62
C LEU A 339 18.92 -6.36 -0.87
N ASP A 340 19.10 -5.18 -1.47
CA ASP A 340 20.37 -4.47 -1.56
C ASP A 340 20.25 -3.12 -0.82
N LEU A 341 20.78 -3.06 0.40
CA LEU A 341 20.74 -1.85 1.23
C LEU A 341 21.78 -0.78 0.81
N SER A 342 22.58 -1.03 -0.21
CA SER A 342 23.39 0.00 -0.85
C SER A 342 22.57 0.86 -1.82
N ASP A 343 21.44 0.33 -2.31
CA ASP A 343 20.45 1.06 -3.10
C ASP A 343 19.52 1.89 -2.19
N ASN A 344 19.60 3.21 -2.32
CA ASN A 344 18.79 4.12 -1.52
C ASN A 344 17.27 4.00 -1.77
N GLU A 345 16.84 3.38 -2.85
CA GLU A 345 15.45 3.09 -3.13
C GLU A 345 14.92 1.87 -2.38
N GLN A 346 15.79 1.10 -1.71
CA GLN A 346 15.41 -0.05 -0.89
C GLN A 346 15.60 0.28 0.60
N LYS A 347 14.56 0.06 1.39
CA LYS A 347 14.58 0.32 2.84
C LYS A 347 14.21 -0.94 3.62
N LEU A 348 15.02 -1.23 4.64
CA LEU A 348 14.70 -2.24 5.66
C LEU A 348 14.41 -1.54 6.98
N MET A 349 13.22 -1.76 7.51
CA MET A 349 12.72 -1.12 8.73
C MET A 349 12.41 -2.16 9.80
N VAL A 350 13.03 -2.01 10.95
CA VAL A 350 12.78 -2.86 12.12
C VAL A 350 11.72 -2.22 12.99
N VAL A 351 10.59 -2.91 13.15
CA VAL A 351 9.46 -2.50 13.96
C VAL A 351 9.50 -3.26 15.29
N GLN A 352 9.41 -2.55 16.39
CA GLN A 352 9.44 -3.14 17.74
C GLN A 352 8.57 -2.36 18.71
N ARG A 353 8.20 -2.95 19.85
CA ARG A 353 7.56 -2.23 20.95
C ARG A 353 8.61 -1.55 21.82
N SER A 354 8.35 -0.32 22.25
CA SER A 354 9.09 0.31 23.34
C SER A 354 8.74 -0.35 24.68
N VAL A 355 9.46 0.04 25.73
CA VAL A 355 9.16 -0.40 27.12
C VAL A 355 7.75 -0.01 27.51
N ASP A 356 7.27 1.17 27.06
CA ASP A 356 5.92 1.69 27.32
C ASP A 356 4.85 1.06 26.41
N GLY A 357 5.23 0.14 25.53
CA GLY A 357 4.31 -0.55 24.62
C GLY A 357 4.03 0.16 23.28
N TYR A 358 4.66 1.31 22.99
CA TYR A 358 4.48 2.01 21.72
C TYR A 358 5.23 1.33 20.58
N THR A 359 4.68 1.42 19.38
CA THR A 359 5.38 1.03 18.16
C THR A 359 6.51 2.01 17.88
N LYS A 360 7.72 1.49 17.73
CA LYS A 360 8.91 2.22 17.28
C LYS A 360 9.44 1.59 16.00
N VAL A 361 9.99 2.44 15.13
CA VAL A 361 10.58 2.00 13.87
C VAL A 361 12.01 2.52 13.79
N ARG A 362 12.92 1.64 13.37
CA ARG A 362 14.30 1.98 13.06
C ARG A 362 14.62 1.55 11.64
N THR A 363 14.95 2.49 10.78
CA THR A 363 15.45 2.18 9.43
C THR A 363 16.91 1.74 9.52
N LEU A 364 17.22 0.61 8.92
CA LEU A 364 18.59 0.10 8.80
C LEU A 364 19.28 0.74 7.60
N ASN A 365 20.47 1.24 7.85
CA ASN A 365 21.34 1.76 6.81
C ASN A 365 22.48 0.79 6.53
N ASN A 366 23.09 0.87 5.35
CA ASN A 366 24.23 0.04 4.99
C ASN A 366 25.39 0.14 6.02
N LYS A 367 25.59 1.30 6.65
CA LYS A 367 26.58 1.54 7.70
C LYS A 367 26.36 0.69 8.96
N ASP A 368 25.11 0.30 9.23
CA ASP A 368 24.76 -0.54 10.40
C ASP A 368 25.16 -2.01 10.18
N ILE A 369 25.43 -2.40 8.92
CA ILE A 369 25.61 -3.78 8.47
C ILE A 369 27.02 -4.06 7.97
N VAL A 370 27.75 -3.07 7.47
CA VAL A 370 29.07 -3.15 6.78
C VAL A 370 30.17 -3.86 7.58
N LYS A 371 29.97 -4.18 8.85
CA LYS A 371 30.93 -4.89 9.69
C LYS A 371 30.81 -6.41 9.65
N SER A 372 29.91 -6.97 8.86
CA SER A 372 29.61 -8.40 8.83
C SER A 372 29.54 -8.93 7.41
N ASP A 373 30.26 -10.02 7.12
CA ASP A 373 30.15 -10.80 5.87
C ASP A 373 28.90 -11.70 5.85
N LEU A 374 28.03 -11.62 6.88
CA LEU A 374 26.84 -12.44 6.98
C LEU A 374 25.69 -11.88 6.16
N PRO A 375 24.86 -12.76 5.53
CA PRO A 375 23.62 -12.36 4.89
C PRO A 375 22.66 -11.68 5.88
N LEU A 376 21.77 -10.82 5.38
CA LEU A 376 20.78 -10.11 6.21
C LEU A 376 19.87 -11.06 7.01
N SER A 377 19.50 -12.20 6.43
CA SER A 377 18.75 -13.26 7.09
C SER A 377 19.45 -13.77 8.34
N GLN A 378 20.78 -14.00 8.27
CA GLN A 378 21.60 -14.46 9.40
C GLN A 378 21.76 -13.38 10.47
N LEU A 379 21.93 -12.11 10.06
CA LEU A 379 21.99 -10.98 10.98
C LEU A 379 20.69 -10.84 11.78
N TRP A 380 19.55 -11.04 11.13
CA TRP A 380 18.26 -11.02 11.82
C TRP A 380 18.09 -12.20 12.77
N LEU A 381 18.31 -13.43 12.31
CA LEU A 381 18.19 -14.64 13.14
C LEU A 381 19.08 -14.63 14.37
N ARG A 382 20.26 -13.99 14.28
CA ARG A 382 21.18 -13.84 15.41
C ARG A 382 20.87 -12.64 16.31
N GLY A 383 19.82 -11.86 16.00
CA GLY A 383 19.41 -10.69 16.79
C GLY A 383 20.23 -9.42 16.56
N PHE A 384 21.22 -9.42 15.65
CA PHE A 384 22.11 -8.25 15.44
C PHE A 384 21.37 -7.01 14.91
N ILE A 385 20.29 -7.20 14.18
CA ILE A 385 19.49 -6.09 13.63
C ILE A 385 18.21 -5.82 14.43
N GLY A 386 17.90 -6.60 15.47
CA GLY A 386 16.73 -6.44 16.32
C GLY A 386 15.44 -6.96 15.69
N GLY A 387 14.29 -6.64 16.30
CA GLY A 387 12.97 -7.03 15.80
C GLY A 387 12.57 -8.48 16.10
N LEU A 388 13.39 -9.22 16.84
CA LEU A 388 13.04 -10.53 17.38
C LEU A 388 12.29 -10.38 18.71
N PRO A 389 11.46 -11.37 19.11
CA PRO A 389 10.87 -11.39 20.44
C PRO A 389 11.96 -11.45 21.53
N ASN A 390 11.76 -10.73 22.63
CA ASN A 390 12.74 -10.67 23.73
C ASN A 390 12.74 -11.93 24.63
N ASN A 391 11.77 -12.83 24.43
CA ASN A 391 11.51 -13.96 25.35
C ASN A 391 11.92 -15.33 24.79
N PHE A 392 12.84 -15.39 23.81
CA PHE A 392 13.39 -16.63 23.26
C PHE A 392 14.91 -16.61 23.31
#